data_ac65cf200ac90d24ffa9353552107801
#
_entry.id   ac65cf200ac90d24ffa9353552107801
#
_cell.length_a   1.000
_cell.length_b   1.000
_cell.length_c   1.000
_cell.angle_alpha   90.00
_cell.angle_beta   90.00
_cell.angle_gamma   90.00
#
_symmetry.space_group_name_H-M   'P 1'
#
loop_
_entity.id
_entity.type
_entity.pdbx_description
1 polymer ?
#
loop_
_entity_poly.entity_id
_entity_poly.type
_entity_poly.pdbx_seq_one_letter_code
_entity_poly.pdbx_strand_id
1 'polypeptide(L)'
;LSPALRGLIQSVRDQLDALDARIGECDRQITAQQADDPLAKRARDLPGVGLITADAVTASVGDASMFRNGRQFAAWLGLTPSQSGSGGKTKLGRITRRGDDYLRTLLVQGARSVLAATMRKQRRESPDTLTRLQQWIVALNGRIGYHKTLIAIANKHARQLWAVLAKGEAYNPQAWQRA
;
A
#
# COMPACT_ATOMS: atom_id res chain seq x y z
N LEU A 1 5.85 10.84 -41.13
CA LEU A 1 6.02 11.90 -40.13
C LEU A 1 6.88 13.01 -40.73
N SER A 2 6.44 14.29 -40.64
CA SER A 2 7.22 15.42 -41.07
C SER A 2 8.53 15.56 -40.23
N PRO A 3 9.58 16.19 -40.79
CA PRO A 3 10.83 16.43 -40.02
C PRO A 3 10.58 17.19 -38.72
N ALA A 4 9.71 18.18 -38.72
CA ALA A 4 9.34 18.96 -37.55
C ALA A 4 8.69 18.07 -36.46
N LEU A 5 7.78 17.17 -36.84
CA LEU A 5 7.14 16.26 -35.88
C LEU A 5 8.13 15.23 -35.30
N ARG A 6 9.08 14.76 -36.11
CA ARG A 6 10.17 13.89 -35.60
C ARG A 6 11.03 14.63 -34.57
N GLY A 7 11.39 15.89 -34.83
CA GLY A 7 12.13 16.71 -33.87
C GLY A 7 11.41 16.91 -32.56
N LEU A 8 10.09 17.17 -32.60
CA LEU A 8 9.28 17.28 -31.39
C LEU A 8 9.21 15.95 -30.61
N ILE A 9 8.99 14.84 -31.29
CA ILE A 9 8.97 13.52 -30.64
C ILE A 9 10.33 13.21 -30.01
N GLN A 10 11.44 13.51 -30.68
CA GLN A 10 12.77 13.30 -30.11
C GLN A 10 12.99 14.16 -28.88
N SER A 11 12.62 15.45 -28.92
CA SER A 11 12.72 16.33 -27.75
C SER A 11 11.92 15.82 -26.53
N VAL A 12 10.72 15.29 -26.75
CA VAL A 12 9.91 14.67 -25.67
C VAL A 12 10.59 13.42 -25.13
N ARG A 13 11.16 12.57 -25.99
CA ARG A 13 11.92 11.40 -25.56
C ARG A 13 13.12 11.78 -24.69
N ASP A 14 13.91 12.75 -25.15
CA ASP A 14 15.09 13.20 -24.40
C ASP A 14 14.70 13.73 -23.00
N GLN A 15 13.56 14.42 -22.91
CA GLN A 15 13.01 14.88 -21.62
C GLN A 15 12.58 13.71 -20.73
N LEU A 16 11.92 12.69 -21.29
CA LEU A 16 11.51 11.48 -20.54
C LEU A 16 12.74 10.74 -20.02
N ASP A 17 13.76 10.53 -20.88
CA ASP A 17 14.99 9.85 -20.48
C ASP A 17 15.74 10.61 -19.37
N ALA A 18 15.76 11.93 -19.43
CA ALA A 18 16.33 12.76 -18.38
C ALA A 18 15.56 12.68 -17.06
N LEU A 19 14.22 12.62 -17.11
CA LEU A 19 13.37 12.44 -15.93
C LEU A 19 13.53 11.04 -15.32
N ASP A 20 13.61 10.01 -16.14
CA ASP A 20 13.82 8.64 -15.68
C ASP A 20 15.19 8.49 -15.00
N ALA A 21 16.24 9.11 -15.55
CA ALA A 21 17.56 9.15 -14.91
C ALA A 21 17.51 9.84 -13.54
N ARG A 22 16.75 10.94 -13.43
CA ARG A 22 16.59 11.68 -12.18
C ARG A 22 15.79 10.91 -11.14
N ILE A 23 14.72 10.24 -11.56
CA ILE A 23 13.95 9.32 -10.70
C ILE A 23 14.86 8.22 -10.17
N GLY A 24 15.67 7.58 -11.02
CA GLY A 24 16.61 6.55 -10.61
C GLY A 24 17.66 7.05 -9.61
N GLU A 25 18.09 8.31 -9.72
CA GLU A 25 18.99 8.91 -8.73
C GLU A 25 18.30 9.11 -7.38
N CYS A 26 17.09 9.65 -7.36
CA CYS A 26 16.30 9.79 -6.13
C CYS A 26 16.05 8.42 -5.45
N ASP A 27 15.71 7.40 -6.23
CA ASP A 27 15.52 6.04 -5.70
C ASP A 27 16.80 5.48 -5.07
N ARG A 28 17.96 5.72 -5.68
CA ARG A 28 19.26 5.34 -5.09
C ARG A 28 19.54 6.06 -3.77
N GLN A 29 19.25 7.36 -3.69
CA GLN A 29 19.44 8.15 -2.47
C GLN A 29 18.52 7.66 -1.34
N ILE A 30 17.24 7.43 -1.62
CA ILE A 30 16.30 6.87 -0.64
C ILE A 30 16.76 5.47 -0.20
N THR A 31 17.23 4.64 -1.14
CA THR A 31 17.73 3.30 -0.81
C THR A 31 18.95 3.37 0.11
N ALA A 32 19.86 4.30 -0.14
CA ALA A 32 21.03 4.51 0.71
C ALA A 32 20.64 4.98 2.13
N GLN A 33 19.68 5.90 2.24
CA GLN A 33 19.17 6.35 3.54
C GLN A 33 18.50 5.22 4.33
N GLN A 34 17.77 4.33 3.66
CA GLN A 34 17.13 3.17 4.30
C GLN A 34 18.11 2.05 4.66
N ALA A 35 19.37 2.13 4.19
CA ALA A 35 20.34 1.07 4.47
C ALA A 35 20.58 0.85 5.98
N ASP A 36 20.41 1.89 6.79
CA ASP A 36 20.59 1.86 8.22
C ASP A 36 19.26 1.85 9.01
N ASP A 37 18.12 1.84 8.32
CA ASP A 37 16.81 1.76 8.95
C ASP A 37 16.24 0.32 8.93
N PRO A 38 16.30 -0.42 10.03
CA PRO A 38 15.79 -1.78 10.11
C PRO A 38 14.26 -1.85 10.03
N LEU A 39 13.55 -0.77 10.40
CA LEU A 39 12.08 -0.72 10.33
C LEU A 39 11.61 -0.53 8.89
N ALA A 40 12.26 0.35 8.14
CA ALA A 40 11.99 0.53 6.71
C ALA A 40 12.25 -0.76 5.92
N LYS A 41 13.35 -1.46 6.22
CA LYS A 41 13.65 -2.77 5.61
C LYS A 41 12.53 -3.78 5.86
N ARG A 42 12.11 -3.95 7.12
CA ARG A 42 11.03 -4.88 7.50
C ARG A 42 9.67 -4.46 6.90
N ALA A 43 9.40 -3.16 6.80
CA ALA A 43 8.18 -2.66 6.17
C ALA A 43 8.09 -3.08 4.69
N ARG A 44 9.21 -3.15 3.98
CA ARG A 44 9.28 -3.58 2.58
C ARG A 44 8.97 -5.06 2.35
N ASP A 45 9.03 -5.89 3.39
CA ASP A 45 8.63 -7.29 3.30
C ASP A 45 7.11 -7.46 3.13
N LEU A 46 6.32 -6.40 3.43
CA LEU A 46 4.89 -6.44 3.22
C LEU A 46 4.56 -6.30 1.73
N PRO A 47 3.73 -7.22 1.19
CA PRO A 47 3.26 -7.10 -0.19
C PRO A 47 2.62 -5.74 -0.46
N GLY A 48 3.08 -5.05 -1.51
CA GLY A 48 2.57 -3.72 -1.89
C GLY A 48 3.18 -2.54 -1.12
N VAL A 49 4.13 -2.78 -0.23
CA VAL A 49 4.93 -1.73 0.40
C VAL A 49 6.28 -1.67 -0.31
N GLY A 50 6.46 -0.68 -1.16
CA GLY A 50 7.71 -0.43 -1.87
C GLY A 50 8.63 0.54 -1.12
N LEU A 51 9.76 0.89 -1.74
CA LEU A 51 10.78 1.79 -1.23
C LEU A 51 10.17 3.10 -0.69
N ILE A 52 9.45 3.82 -1.53
CA ILE A 52 8.85 5.12 -1.19
C ILE A 52 7.82 4.99 -0.06
N THR A 53 7.01 3.92 -0.07
CA THR A 53 5.99 3.73 0.97
C THR A 53 6.64 3.44 2.33
N ALA A 54 7.68 2.62 2.36
CA ALA A 54 8.40 2.30 3.59
C ALA A 54 9.04 3.56 4.17
N ASP A 55 9.75 4.33 3.34
CA ASP A 55 10.39 5.58 3.72
C ASP A 55 9.37 6.60 4.27
N ALA A 56 8.33 6.87 3.50
CA ALA A 56 7.31 7.82 3.88
C ALA A 56 6.62 7.45 5.21
N VAL A 57 6.37 6.15 5.44
CA VAL A 57 5.72 5.69 6.67
C VAL A 57 6.67 5.82 7.86
N THR A 58 7.93 5.42 7.75
CA THR A 58 8.90 5.55 8.86
C THR A 58 9.18 7.01 9.18
N ALA A 59 9.33 7.87 8.18
CA ALA A 59 9.56 9.30 8.35
C ALA A 59 8.36 10.05 8.97
N SER A 60 7.13 9.71 8.54
CA SER A 60 5.93 10.45 8.97
C SER A 60 5.36 9.97 10.31
N VAL A 61 5.56 8.70 10.68
CA VAL A 61 4.95 8.12 11.87
C VAL A 61 5.77 8.38 13.13
N GLY A 62 7.10 8.46 13.01
CA GLY A 62 7.97 8.58 14.17
C GLY A 62 7.79 7.40 15.12
N ASP A 63 7.21 7.63 16.30
CA ASP A 63 6.93 6.57 17.27
C ASP A 63 5.54 5.96 17.07
N ALA A 64 5.50 4.76 16.48
CA ALA A 64 4.25 4.03 16.26
C ALA A 64 3.65 3.44 17.55
N SER A 65 4.37 3.43 18.67
CA SER A 65 3.87 2.93 19.96
C SER A 65 2.77 3.84 20.55
N MET A 66 2.69 5.09 20.10
CA MET A 66 1.60 6.01 20.45
C MET A 66 0.20 5.50 20.05
N PHE A 67 0.12 4.58 19.11
CA PHE A 67 -1.13 3.95 18.72
C PHE A 67 -1.34 2.64 19.50
N ARG A 68 -2.46 2.52 20.21
CA ARG A 68 -2.80 1.31 21.01
C ARG A 68 -2.77 0.02 20.20
N ASN A 69 -3.12 0.10 18.94
CA ASN A 69 -3.21 -1.04 18.03
C ASN A 69 -3.28 -0.60 16.56
N GLY A 70 -3.09 -1.55 15.65
CA GLY A 70 -3.16 -1.27 14.21
C GLY A 70 -4.52 -0.79 13.70
N ARG A 71 -5.62 -1.00 14.44
CA ARG A 71 -6.94 -0.43 14.06
C ARG A 71 -6.95 1.07 14.27
N GLN A 72 -6.36 1.55 15.37
CA GLN A 72 -6.21 2.98 15.64
C GLN A 72 -5.29 3.63 14.62
N PHE A 73 -4.18 2.98 14.26
CA PHE A 73 -3.29 3.45 13.20
C PHE A 73 -4.00 3.55 11.84
N ALA A 74 -4.76 2.53 11.44
CA ALA A 74 -5.56 2.57 10.21
C ALA A 74 -6.65 3.67 10.25
N ALA A 75 -7.21 3.95 11.43
CA ALA A 75 -8.17 5.04 11.62
C ALA A 75 -7.50 6.42 11.51
N TRP A 76 -6.28 6.56 12.06
CA TRP A 76 -5.47 7.76 11.92
C TRP A 76 -5.13 8.07 10.45
N LEU A 77 -4.87 7.04 9.64
CA LEU A 77 -4.70 7.18 8.19
C LEU A 77 -6.01 7.45 7.42
N GLY A 78 -7.15 7.46 8.11
CA GLY A 78 -8.46 7.68 7.48
C GLY A 78 -8.95 6.53 6.60
N LEU A 79 -8.42 5.31 6.81
CA LEU A 79 -8.79 4.09 6.08
C LEU A 79 -9.97 3.32 6.68
N THR A 80 -10.56 3.84 7.78
CA THR A 80 -11.74 3.26 8.40
C THR A 80 -13.01 3.93 7.91
N PRO A 81 -14.14 3.21 7.81
CA PRO A 81 -15.41 3.82 7.44
C PRO A 81 -15.89 4.80 8.51
N SER A 82 -16.51 5.89 8.09
CA SER A 82 -17.25 6.74 8.99
C SER A 82 -18.46 5.99 9.53
N GLN A 83 -18.83 6.30 10.76
CA GLN A 83 -20.00 5.71 11.41
C GLN A 83 -20.97 6.83 11.76
N SER A 84 -22.22 6.62 11.41
CA SER A 84 -23.33 7.48 11.83
C SER A 84 -24.46 6.58 12.28
N GLY A 85 -25.19 7.00 13.33
CA GLY A 85 -26.31 6.21 13.82
C GLY A 85 -26.96 6.86 15.03
N SER A 86 -28.23 6.56 15.20
CA SER A 86 -29.04 6.89 16.37
C SER A 86 -29.80 5.64 16.81
N GLY A 87 -30.12 5.56 18.11
CA GLY A 87 -30.94 4.47 18.65
C GLY A 87 -30.35 3.08 18.47
N GLY A 88 -29.01 2.92 18.59
CA GLY A 88 -28.32 1.63 18.50
C GLY A 88 -28.11 1.09 17.08
N LYS A 89 -28.58 1.76 16.03
CA LYS A 89 -28.38 1.37 14.64
C LYS A 89 -27.21 2.12 14.03
N THR A 90 -26.07 1.44 13.84
CA THR A 90 -24.88 2.02 13.18
C THR A 90 -24.97 1.88 11.68
N LYS A 91 -24.85 2.98 10.94
CA LYS A 91 -24.67 3.01 9.49
C LYS A 91 -23.21 3.29 9.17
N LEU A 92 -22.60 2.41 8.37
CA LEU A 92 -21.25 2.58 7.87
C LEU A 92 -21.28 3.40 6.56
N GLY A 93 -20.50 4.48 6.53
CA GLY A 93 -20.33 5.35 5.37
C GLY A 93 -19.06 5.02 4.57
N ARG A 94 -18.60 6.04 3.82
CA ARG A 94 -17.30 5.99 3.12
C ARG A 94 -16.16 6.05 4.14
N ILE A 95 -14.93 5.78 3.72
CA ILE A 95 -13.75 6.01 4.56
C ILE A 95 -13.69 7.47 5.01
N THR A 96 -13.21 7.70 6.23
CA THR A 96 -13.20 9.04 6.84
C THR A 96 -12.34 10.03 6.08
N ARG A 97 -11.28 9.56 5.42
CA ARG A 97 -10.24 10.37 4.75
C ARG A 97 -9.59 11.43 5.67
N ARG A 98 -9.78 11.31 6.97
CA ARG A 98 -9.11 12.13 7.97
C ARG A 98 -7.71 11.56 8.18
N GLY A 99 -6.68 12.41 8.23
CA GLY A 99 -5.30 11.99 8.40
C GLY A 99 -4.44 12.19 7.14
N ASP A 100 -3.26 11.63 7.15
CA ASP A 100 -2.26 11.82 6.10
C ASP A 100 -2.75 11.29 4.75
N ASP A 101 -2.94 12.21 3.80
CA ASP A 101 -3.45 11.89 2.46
C ASP A 101 -2.38 11.22 1.60
N TYR A 102 -1.12 11.61 1.78
CA TYR A 102 0.00 11.05 1.03
C TYR A 102 0.23 9.59 1.39
N LEU A 103 0.33 9.28 2.71
CA LEU A 103 0.48 7.89 3.16
C LEU A 103 -0.71 7.03 2.76
N ARG A 104 -1.92 7.56 2.86
CA ARG A 104 -3.12 6.85 2.41
C ARG A 104 -3.05 6.54 0.92
N THR A 105 -2.63 7.51 0.10
CA THR A 105 -2.48 7.33 -1.36
C THR A 105 -1.45 6.25 -1.66
N LEU A 106 -0.28 6.27 -1.03
CA LEU A 106 0.75 5.25 -1.21
C LEU A 106 0.23 3.84 -0.86
N LEU A 107 -0.47 3.70 0.27
CA LEU A 107 -1.04 2.41 0.69
C LEU A 107 -2.13 1.91 -0.26
N VAL A 108 -2.94 2.80 -0.83
CA VAL A 108 -3.95 2.44 -1.84
C VAL A 108 -3.29 2.03 -3.16
N GLN A 109 -2.21 2.69 -3.56
CA GLN A 109 -1.44 2.29 -4.76
C GLN A 109 -0.76 0.92 -4.54
N GLY A 110 -0.18 0.69 -3.37
CA GLY A 110 0.34 -0.62 -2.98
C GLY A 110 -0.74 -1.71 -3.00
N ALA A 111 -1.92 -1.42 -2.47
CA ALA A 111 -3.07 -2.33 -2.53
C ALA A 111 -3.50 -2.62 -3.98
N ARG A 112 -3.43 -1.63 -4.87
CA ARG A 112 -3.73 -1.81 -6.30
C ARG A 112 -2.75 -2.78 -6.96
N SER A 113 -1.46 -2.65 -6.70
CA SER A 113 -0.45 -3.55 -7.26
C SER A 113 -0.64 -4.99 -6.77
N VAL A 114 -0.92 -5.18 -5.48
CA VAL A 114 -1.21 -6.51 -4.90
C VAL A 114 -2.47 -7.13 -5.49
N LEU A 115 -3.56 -6.36 -5.61
CA LEU A 115 -4.79 -6.84 -6.23
C LEU A 115 -4.55 -7.23 -7.69
N ALA A 116 -3.89 -6.39 -8.47
CA ALA A 116 -3.60 -6.66 -9.89
C ALA A 116 -2.71 -7.90 -10.06
N ALA A 117 -1.68 -8.06 -9.22
CA ALA A 117 -0.83 -9.26 -9.24
C ALA A 117 -1.61 -10.52 -8.87
N THR A 118 -2.47 -10.44 -7.84
CA THR A 118 -3.34 -11.55 -7.41
C THR A 118 -4.29 -11.97 -8.52
N MET A 119 -4.97 -11.02 -9.16
CA MET A 119 -5.93 -11.31 -10.24
C MET A 119 -5.23 -11.86 -11.49
N ARG A 120 -4.00 -11.43 -11.78
CA ARG A 120 -3.19 -12.01 -12.86
C ARG A 120 -2.81 -13.46 -12.55
N LYS A 121 -2.37 -13.73 -11.32
CA LYS A 121 -2.02 -15.08 -10.88
C LYS A 121 -3.22 -16.01 -10.94
N GLN A 122 -4.37 -15.60 -10.42
CA GLN A 122 -5.62 -16.36 -10.48
C GLN A 122 -6.04 -16.78 -11.90
N ARG A 123 -5.75 -15.94 -12.91
CA ARG A 123 -6.08 -16.26 -14.31
C ARG A 123 -5.13 -17.25 -14.96
N ARG A 124 -3.92 -17.40 -14.44
CA ARG A 124 -2.84 -18.17 -15.06
C ARG A 124 -2.58 -19.50 -14.36
N GLU A 125 -2.92 -19.60 -13.10
CA GLU A 125 -2.54 -20.70 -12.25
C GLU A 125 -3.77 -21.31 -11.57
N SER A 126 -3.61 -22.54 -11.08
CA SER A 126 -4.65 -23.22 -10.30
C SER A 126 -4.94 -22.50 -8.98
N PRO A 127 -6.19 -22.51 -8.50
CA PRO A 127 -6.56 -21.85 -7.25
C PRO A 127 -5.73 -22.24 -6.03
N ASP A 128 -5.24 -23.48 -5.98
CA ASP A 128 -4.46 -24.04 -4.87
C ASP A 128 -3.06 -23.41 -4.74
N THR A 129 -2.56 -22.75 -5.80
CA THR A 129 -1.28 -22.04 -5.78
C THR A 129 -1.36 -20.67 -5.11
N LEU A 130 -2.56 -20.18 -4.85
CA LEU A 130 -2.79 -18.88 -4.24
C LEU A 130 -2.51 -18.94 -2.73
N THR A 131 -1.76 -17.95 -2.24
CA THR A 131 -1.59 -17.77 -0.79
C THR A 131 -2.93 -17.42 -0.15
N ARG A 132 -3.06 -17.63 1.17
CA ARG A 132 -4.27 -17.25 1.90
C ARG A 132 -4.65 -15.78 1.75
N LEU A 133 -3.66 -14.88 1.71
CA LEU A 133 -3.90 -13.46 1.40
C LEU A 133 -4.54 -13.31 0.02
N GLN A 134 -3.99 -13.98 -0.98
CA GLN A 134 -4.52 -13.92 -2.35
C GLN A 134 -5.92 -14.51 -2.46
N GLN A 135 -6.17 -15.65 -1.82
CA GLN A 135 -7.51 -16.25 -1.75
C GLN A 135 -8.53 -15.29 -1.11
N TRP A 136 -8.15 -14.66 0.01
CA TRP A 136 -9.00 -13.66 0.67
C TRP A 136 -9.28 -12.46 -0.26
N ILE A 137 -8.27 -11.97 -0.99
CA ILE A 137 -8.42 -10.86 -1.93
C ILE A 137 -9.38 -11.22 -3.05
N VAL A 138 -9.25 -12.42 -3.63
CA VAL A 138 -10.14 -12.91 -4.70
C VAL A 138 -11.59 -13.00 -4.22
N ALA A 139 -11.81 -13.66 -3.09
CA ALA A 139 -13.14 -13.80 -2.49
C ALA A 139 -13.77 -12.44 -2.14
N LEU A 140 -12.97 -11.54 -1.59
CA LEU A 140 -13.42 -10.20 -1.23
C LEU A 140 -13.78 -9.38 -2.47
N ASN A 141 -12.94 -9.43 -3.51
CA ASN A 141 -13.17 -8.70 -4.75
C ASN A 141 -14.46 -9.15 -5.46
N GLY A 142 -14.74 -10.44 -5.46
CA GLY A 142 -16.02 -10.98 -5.97
C GLY A 142 -17.25 -10.52 -5.17
N ARG A 143 -17.10 -10.35 -3.84
CA ARG A 143 -18.22 -9.99 -2.96
C ARG A 143 -18.52 -8.49 -2.91
N ILE A 144 -17.50 -7.63 -2.84
CA ILE A 144 -17.69 -6.18 -2.57
C ILE A 144 -17.20 -5.28 -3.69
N GLY A 145 -16.58 -5.84 -4.71
CA GLY A 145 -16.07 -5.13 -5.87
C GLY A 145 -14.70 -4.45 -5.66
N TYR A 146 -14.14 -3.98 -6.77
CA TYR A 146 -12.76 -3.51 -6.88
C TYR A 146 -12.37 -2.43 -5.87
N HIS A 147 -13.09 -1.30 -5.85
CA HIS A 147 -12.71 -0.14 -5.05
C HIS A 147 -12.77 -0.40 -3.53
N LYS A 148 -13.80 -1.14 -3.08
CA LYS A 148 -13.91 -1.51 -1.67
C LYS A 148 -12.82 -2.49 -1.27
N THR A 149 -12.44 -3.39 -2.16
CA THR A 149 -11.34 -4.34 -1.95
C THR A 149 -10.00 -3.63 -1.82
N LEU A 150 -9.72 -2.61 -2.65
CA LEU A 150 -8.52 -1.79 -2.50
C LEU A 150 -8.41 -1.18 -1.10
N ILE A 151 -9.48 -0.58 -0.61
CA ILE A 151 -9.50 0.03 0.73
C ILE A 151 -9.33 -1.03 1.83
N ALA A 152 -9.93 -2.19 1.68
CA ALA A 152 -9.77 -3.28 2.65
C ALA A 152 -8.31 -3.80 2.70
N ILE A 153 -7.66 -3.93 1.55
CA ILE A 153 -6.24 -4.29 1.47
C ILE A 153 -5.38 -3.19 2.11
N ALA A 154 -5.58 -1.92 1.74
CA ALA A 154 -4.84 -0.80 2.30
C ALA A 154 -5.00 -0.69 3.84
N ASN A 155 -6.22 -0.88 4.36
CA ASN A 155 -6.47 -0.94 5.80
C ASN A 155 -5.71 -2.09 6.47
N LYS A 156 -5.66 -3.24 5.82
CA LYS A 156 -4.90 -4.38 6.34
C LYS A 156 -3.39 -4.12 6.33
N HIS A 157 -2.86 -3.54 5.25
CA HIS A 157 -1.45 -3.12 5.19
C HIS A 157 -1.11 -2.12 6.28
N ALA A 158 -1.96 -1.12 6.53
CA ALA A 158 -1.78 -0.18 7.63
C ALA A 158 -1.66 -0.90 8.99
N ARG A 159 -2.52 -1.88 9.25
CA ARG A 159 -2.48 -2.66 10.51
C ARG A 159 -1.23 -3.53 10.64
N GLN A 160 -0.74 -4.07 9.54
CA GLN A 160 0.50 -4.86 9.50
C GLN A 160 1.73 -3.95 9.68
N LEU A 161 1.75 -2.79 9.00
CA LEU A 161 2.79 -1.78 9.19
C LEU A 161 2.89 -1.32 10.63
N TRP A 162 1.76 -1.09 11.30
CA TRP A 162 1.78 -0.79 12.72
C TRP A 162 2.48 -1.87 13.54
N ALA A 163 2.22 -3.15 13.27
CA ALA A 163 2.88 -4.25 14.00
C ALA A 163 4.40 -4.27 13.75
N VAL A 164 4.83 -4.00 12.53
CA VAL A 164 6.26 -3.86 12.19
C VAL A 164 6.89 -2.68 12.93
N LEU A 165 6.24 -1.52 12.90
CA LEU A 165 6.80 -0.27 13.44
C LEU A 165 6.76 -0.22 14.96
N ALA A 166 5.63 -0.60 15.57
CA ALA A 166 5.43 -0.48 17.02
C ALA A 166 6.03 -1.64 17.82
N LYS A 167 6.10 -2.85 17.23
CA LYS A 167 6.54 -4.04 17.91
C LYS A 167 7.83 -4.62 17.36
N GLY A 168 8.33 -4.09 16.24
CA GLY A 168 9.49 -4.65 15.55
C GLY A 168 9.23 -6.05 14.97
N GLU A 169 7.98 -6.47 14.81
CA GLU A 169 7.62 -7.79 14.29
C GLU A 169 8.00 -7.89 12.80
N ALA A 170 8.60 -9.02 12.42
CA ALA A 170 8.78 -9.34 11.01
C ALA A 170 7.44 -9.69 10.34
N TYR A 171 7.28 -9.37 9.06
CA TYR A 171 6.10 -9.78 8.31
C TYR A 171 6.00 -11.31 8.25
N ASN A 172 4.89 -11.84 8.72
CA ASN A 172 4.60 -13.26 8.67
C ASN A 172 3.44 -13.54 7.68
N PRO A 173 3.74 -14.08 6.48
CA PRO A 173 2.69 -14.42 5.51
C PRO A 173 1.75 -15.52 6.00
N GLN A 174 2.16 -16.31 6.99
CA GLN A 174 1.36 -17.40 7.57
C GLN A 174 0.50 -16.96 8.77
N ALA A 175 0.65 -15.74 9.27
CA ALA A 175 -0.16 -15.20 10.37
C ALA A 175 -1.67 -15.19 10.08
N TRP A 176 -2.05 -15.43 8.84
CA TRP A 176 -3.43 -15.62 8.38
C TRP A 176 -4.04 -16.97 8.76
N GLN A 177 -3.25 -17.85 9.35
CA GLN A 177 -3.73 -19.19 9.71
C GLN A 177 -4.53 -19.19 11.02
N ARG A 178 -4.53 -18.08 11.76
CA ARG A 178 -5.25 -17.93 13.02
C ARG A 178 -6.40 -16.93 12.84
N ALA A 179 -7.53 -17.40 12.44
CA ALA A 179 -8.84 -16.77 12.61
C ALA A 179 -9.88 -17.87 12.70
#